data_5360dd8401b3806f55832e90eebdcbd3
#
_entry.id   5360dd8401b3806f55832e90eebdcbd3
#
_cell.length_a   1.000
_cell.length_b   1.000
_cell.length_c   1.000
_cell.angle_alpha   90.00
_cell.angle_beta   90.00
_cell.angle_gamma   90.00
#
_symmetry.space_group_name_H-M   'P 1'
#
loop_
_entity.id
_entity.type
_entity.pdbx_description
1 polymer ?
#
loop_
_entity_poly.entity_id
_entity_poly.type
_entity_poly.pdbx_seq_one_letter_code
_entity_poly.pdbx_strand_id
1 'polypeptide(L)'
;MAICTKKTIFLTGATGNMGSATLAELAARADRFRVRALVRPEEQGHPVVKRFAKHPAVEWLIGDLTSAQDMRRGIEGVDQVLHIGGMVSPFADRFPELTMQVNVGGARNIVEAIKAAGQAETTALVYIGTVAQTGHRNAPVHWGRTGDPIKISRFDQYAVSKTQAEAIVAQSGLKRWVSLRQTGIAHPGIWKIFDPIIFHNPFNGVFEWVTVGDSARLAANACEDAVPETFWKRFYNIGGGEKLRVTNHEFARITAGALGQKDAFASFRPHWSATRNFHGQWYADSDRLEEAVPFRSETLEDWARGMVASMPAPVRLIARWFPGAGRSRMEKLAKGPGGTLNWIANDDREHIEAYFGSREAWEKLPRHWADFQFREPSREVSLLDHGYNTDMPEGDWTATDLKGAAQFRGGSFQGDSCEPDQPAAFRCALGHDFTMTPRLYLKGGHWCPTCMVHQTSYDENKTANPFFAQVWPDMD
;
A
#
# COMPACT_ATOMS: atom_id res chain seq x y z
N MET A 1 -30.59 -31.50 0.11
CA MET A 1 -29.29 -30.80 -0.03
C MET A 1 -29.61 -29.42 -0.52
N ALA A 2 -29.34 -28.38 0.29
CA ALA A 2 -29.42 -27.01 -0.20
C ALA A 2 -28.42 -26.83 -1.33
N ILE A 3 -28.86 -26.39 -2.50
CA ILE A 3 -27.98 -26.03 -3.60
C ILE A 3 -27.23 -24.81 -3.09
N CYS A 4 -25.97 -25.00 -2.66
CA CYS A 4 -25.11 -23.88 -2.29
C CYS A 4 -24.84 -23.09 -3.58
N THR A 5 -25.49 -21.95 -3.72
CA THR A 5 -25.25 -21.05 -4.86
C THR A 5 -23.86 -20.48 -4.71
N LYS A 6 -23.01 -20.68 -5.75
CA LYS A 6 -21.65 -20.15 -5.76
C LYS A 6 -21.68 -18.63 -5.77
N LYS A 7 -20.87 -18.01 -4.93
CA LYS A 7 -20.67 -16.55 -4.98
C LYS A 7 -19.97 -16.14 -6.27
N THR A 8 -20.44 -15.08 -6.90
CA THR A 8 -19.80 -14.46 -8.05
C THR A 8 -18.92 -13.29 -7.59
N ILE A 9 -17.64 -13.38 -7.87
CA ILE A 9 -16.62 -12.40 -7.48
C ILE A 9 -16.18 -11.61 -8.71
N PHE A 10 -16.34 -10.28 -8.70
CA PHE A 10 -15.75 -9.42 -9.70
C PHE A 10 -14.32 -9.05 -9.29
N LEU A 11 -13.33 -9.51 -10.05
CA LEU A 11 -11.91 -9.31 -9.78
C LEU A 11 -11.32 -8.33 -10.79
N THR A 12 -10.77 -7.21 -10.32
CA THR A 12 -9.98 -6.29 -11.13
C THR A 12 -8.49 -6.53 -10.89
N GLY A 13 -7.64 -6.26 -11.89
CA GLY A 13 -6.20 -6.45 -11.78
C GLY A 13 -5.73 -7.91 -11.85
N ALA A 14 -6.52 -8.78 -12.46
CA ALA A 14 -6.27 -10.23 -12.54
C ALA A 14 -4.94 -10.64 -13.19
N THR A 15 -4.29 -9.76 -13.95
CA THR A 15 -3.00 -9.99 -14.63
C THR A 15 -1.79 -9.57 -13.78
N GLY A 16 -1.99 -8.75 -12.73
CA GLY A 16 -0.95 -8.28 -11.82
C GLY A 16 -0.45 -9.36 -10.86
N ASN A 17 0.63 -9.07 -10.11
CA ASN A 17 1.23 -10.02 -9.16
C ASN A 17 0.22 -10.55 -8.12
N MET A 18 -0.42 -9.65 -7.36
CA MET A 18 -1.42 -10.03 -6.36
C MET A 18 -2.68 -10.61 -7.01
N GLY A 19 -3.21 -9.95 -8.05
CA GLY A 19 -4.46 -10.37 -8.68
C GLY A 19 -4.38 -11.73 -9.36
N SER A 20 -3.25 -12.07 -9.99
CA SER A 20 -3.07 -13.41 -10.61
C SER A 20 -2.95 -14.54 -9.58
N ALA A 21 -2.33 -14.25 -8.43
CA ALA A 21 -2.28 -15.19 -7.31
C ALA A 21 -3.67 -15.35 -6.67
N THR A 22 -4.40 -14.23 -6.48
CA THR A 22 -5.79 -14.24 -5.99
C THR A 22 -6.73 -15.01 -6.93
N LEU A 23 -6.58 -14.82 -8.26
CA LEU A 23 -7.35 -15.59 -9.24
C LEU A 23 -7.09 -17.10 -9.10
N ALA A 24 -5.84 -17.51 -8.86
CA ALA A 24 -5.48 -18.90 -8.64
C ALA A 24 -6.12 -19.47 -7.37
N GLU A 25 -6.09 -18.72 -6.26
CA GLU A 25 -6.73 -19.10 -4.99
C GLU A 25 -8.26 -19.26 -5.13
N LEU A 26 -8.92 -18.32 -5.81
CA LEU A 26 -10.36 -18.39 -6.06
C LEU A 26 -10.72 -19.53 -7.01
N ALA A 27 -9.95 -19.73 -8.07
CA ALA A 27 -10.16 -20.81 -9.04
C ALA A 27 -9.99 -22.20 -8.39
N ALA A 28 -9.05 -22.34 -7.46
CA ALA A 28 -8.89 -23.58 -6.69
C ALA A 28 -10.11 -23.89 -5.79
N ARG A 29 -10.97 -22.89 -5.51
CA ARG A 29 -12.20 -23.00 -4.73
C ARG A 29 -13.44 -22.89 -5.63
N ALA A 30 -13.38 -23.50 -6.80
CA ALA A 30 -14.43 -23.48 -7.83
C ALA A 30 -15.77 -24.11 -7.39
N ASP A 31 -15.77 -24.84 -6.30
CA ASP A 31 -16.98 -25.32 -5.61
C ASP A 31 -17.78 -24.20 -4.95
N ARG A 32 -17.12 -23.13 -4.50
CA ARG A 32 -17.71 -21.98 -3.78
C ARG A 32 -17.81 -20.72 -4.61
N PHE A 33 -16.86 -20.47 -5.53
CA PHE A 33 -16.73 -19.22 -6.25
C PHE A 33 -16.86 -19.36 -7.76
N ARG A 34 -17.42 -18.31 -8.38
CA ARG A 34 -17.24 -17.94 -9.79
C ARG A 34 -16.49 -16.62 -9.82
N VAL A 35 -15.56 -16.46 -10.75
CA VAL A 35 -14.77 -15.23 -10.87
C VAL A 35 -15.03 -14.59 -12.21
N ARG A 36 -15.56 -13.38 -12.21
CA ARG A 36 -15.58 -12.50 -13.38
C ARG A 36 -14.33 -11.63 -13.29
N ALA A 37 -13.34 -11.93 -14.11
CA ALA A 37 -12.04 -11.26 -14.09
C ALA A 37 -11.95 -10.21 -15.17
N LEU A 38 -11.73 -8.94 -14.79
CA LEU A 38 -11.51 -7.84 -15.72
C LEU A 38 -10.11 -7.96 -16.33
N VAL A 39 -10.04 -7.84 -17.66
CA VAL A 39 -8.81 -7.82 -18.43
C VAL A 39 -8.90 -6.75 -19.52
N ARG A 40 -7.84 -5.95 -19.66
CA ARG A 40 -7.78 -4.93 -20.70
C ARG A 40 -7.66 -5.57 -22.09
N PRO A 41 -8.14 -4.90 -23.16
CA PRO A 41 -8.06 -5.43 -24.52
C PRO A 41 -6.66 -5.86 -24.92
N GLU A 42 -5.62 -5.09 -24.55
CA GLU A 42 -4.22 -5.38 -24.88
C GLU A 42 -3.62 -6.54 -24.05
N GLU A 43 -4.26 -6.93 -22.95
CA GLU A 43 -3.80 -8.01 -22.08
C GLU A 43 -4.44 -9.38 -22.40
N GLN A 44 -5.29 -9.50 -23.41
CA GLN A 44 -5.92 -10.78 -23.78
C GLN A 44 -4.90 -11.89 -24.11
N GLY A 45 -3.72 -11.49 -24.59
CA GLY A 45 -2.60 -12.43 -24.83
C GLY A 45 -1.76 -12.78 -23.60
N HIS A 46 -2.08 -12.20 -22.43
CA HIS A 46 -1.28 -12.38 -21.22
C HIS A 46 -1.24 -13.86 -20.77
N PRO A 47 -0.09 -14.35 -20.22
CA PRO A 47 0.04 -15.75 -19.76
C PRO A 47 -1.03 -16.18 -18.75
N VAL A 48 -1.45 -15.30 -17.86
CA VAL A 48 -2.52 -15.58 -16.88
C VAL A 48 -3.85 -15.83 -17.59
N VAL A 49 -4.19 -15.00 -18.58
CA VAL A 49 -5.44 -15.17 -19.35
C VAL A 49 -5.42 -16.51 -20.07
N LYS A 50 -4.32 -16.85 -20.73
CA LYS A 50 -4.15 -18.16 -21.41
C LYS A 50 -4.26 -19.34 -20.43
N ARG A 51 -3.66 -19.22 -19.24
CA ARG A 51 -3.68 -20.27 -18.21
C ARG A 51 -5.11 -20.60 -17.76
N PHE A 52 -5.95 -19.59 -17.58
CA PHE A 52 -7.32 -19.75 -17.07
C PHE A 52 -8.39 -19.67 -18.17
N ALA A 53 -8.03 -19.63 -19.46
CA ALA A 53 -8.97 -19.44 -20.58
C ALA A 53 -10.10 -20.50 -20.64
N LYS A 54 -9.84 -21.71 -20.17
CA LYS A 54 -10.82 -22.81 -20.16
C LYS A 54 -11.24 -23.22 -18.75
N HIS A 55 -10.89 -22.42 -17.73
CA HIS A 55 -11.22 -22.79 -16.36
C HIS A 55 -12.73 -22.53 -16.10
N PRO A 56 -13.50 -23.54 -15.62
CA PRO A 56 -14.96 -23.45 -15.56
C PRO A 56 -15.48 -22.41 -14.56
N ALA A 57 -14.68 -21.99 -13.60
CA ALA A 57 -15.04 -20.98 -12.62
C ALA A 57 -14.58 -19.55 -13.02
N VAL A 58 -13.93 -19.36 -14.17
CA VAL A 58 -13.37 -18.05 -14.57
C VAL A 58 -14.04 -17.57 -15.85
N GLU A 59 -14.69 -16.44 -15.76
CA GLU A 59 -15.24 -15.65 -16.87
C GLU A 59 -14.36 -14.42 -17.11
N TRP A 60 -13.91 -14.21 -18.34
CA TRP A 60 -13.12 -13.04 -18.70
C TRP A 60 -14.00 -11.93 -19.22
N LEU A 61 -14.00 -10.77 -18.53
CA LEU A 61 -14.61 -9.55 -18.99
C LEU A 61 -13.55 -8.66 -19.61
N ILE A 62 -13.63 -8.46 -20.94
CA ILE A 62 -12.77 -7.51 -21.65
C ILE A 62 -13.32 -6.11 -21.40
N GLY A 63 -12.50 -5.22 -20.84
CA GLY A 63 -12.89 -3.86 -20.48
C GLY A 63 -11.79 -3.11 -19.72
N ASP A 64 -12.09 -1.89 -19.30
CA ASP A 64 -11.16 -1.00 -18.61
C ASP A 64 -11.81 -0.38 -17.36
N LEU A 65 -11.01 -0.19 -16.29
CA LEU A 65 -11.44 0.47 -15.05
C LEU A 65 -11.94 1.91 -15.28
N THR A 66 -11.40 2.57 -16.28
CA THR A 66 -11.80 3.95 -16.63
C THR A 66 -13.15 4.03 -17.34
N SER A 67 -13.68 2.90 -17.82
CA SER A 67 -14.96 2.79 -18.48
C SER A 67 -16.09 2.51 -17.48
N ALA A 68 -16.96 3.49 -17.23
CA ALA A 68 -18.15 3.30 -16.40
C ALA A 68 -19.08 2.21 -16.95
N GLN A 69 -19.15 2.03 -18.28
CA GLN A 69 -19.96 1.00 -18.92
C GLN A 69 -19.41 -0.39 -18.62
N ASP A 70 -18.08 -0.58 -18.67
CA ASP A 70 -17.46 -1.86 -18.39
C ASP A 70 -17.62 -2.22 -16.91
N MET A 71 -17.53 -1.23 -16.01
CA MET A 71 -17.78 -1.46 -14.59
C MET A 71 -19.23 -1.87 -14.32
N ARG A 72 -20.21 -1.28 -14.98
CA ARG A 72 -21.63 -1.72 -14.88
C ARG A 72 -21.78 -3.18 -15.31
N ARG A 73 -21.19 -3.57 -16.46
CA ARG A 73 -21.20 -4.96 -16.93
C ARG A 73 -20.50 -5.92 -15.96
N GLY A 74 -19.40 -5.43 -15.35
CA GLY A 74 -18.64 -6.21 -14.35
C GLY A 74 -19.42 -6.47 -13.07
N ILE A 75 -20.19 -5.50 -12.61
CA ILE A 75 -20.91 -5.51 -11.32
C ILE A 75 -22.26 -6.26 -11.40
N GLU A 76 -22.86 -6.38 -12.58
CA GLU A 76 -24.17 -6.99 -12.71
C GLU A 76 -24.21 -8.41 -12.13
N GLY A 77 -25.02 -8.61 -11.08
CA GLY A 77 -25.25 -9.90 -10.44
C GLY A 77 -24.04 -10.45 -9.66
N VAL A 78 -23.09 -9.61 -9.22
CA VAL A 78 -21.98 -10.07 -8.40
C VAL A 78 -22.27 -9.89 -6.90
N ASP A 79 -21.79 -10.83 -6.10
CA ASP A 79 -21.91 -10.81 -4.65
C ASP A 79 -20.81 -9.97 -4.00
N GLN A 80 -19.63 -9.94 -4.62
CA GLN A 80 -18.47 -9.22 -4.06
C GLN A 80 -17.52 -8.72 -5.13
N VAL A 81 -16.91 -7.57 -4.87
CA VAL A 81 -15.87 -6.97 -5.70
C VAL A 81 -14.54 -7.05 -4.96
N LEU A 82 -13.52 -7.62 -5.60
CA LEU A 82 -12.12 -7.51 -5.23
C LEU A 82 -11.45 -6.48 -6.13
N HIS A 83 -11.35 -5.25 -5.65
CA HIS A 83 -10.70 -4.17 -6.41
C HIS A 83 -9.21 -4.12 -6.10
N ILE A 84 -8.43 -4.95 -6.81
CA ILE A 84 -6.97 -5.04 -6.73
C ILE A 84 -6.31 -4.18 -7.81
N GLY A 85 -6.98 -4.02 -8.94
CA GLY A 85 -6.45 -3.30 -10.12
C GLY A 85 -6.15 -1.84 -9.84
N GLY A 86 -5.04 -1.38 -10.40
CA GLY A 86 -4.60 0.00 -10.34
C GLY A 86 -3.19 0.18 -10.89
N MET A 87 -2.82 1.43 -11.15
CA MET A 87 -1.45 1.79 -11.47
C MET A 87 -0.62 1.90 -10.19
N VAL A 88 0.61 1.40 -10.23
CA VAL A 88 1.55 1.38 -9.09
C VAL A 88 2.88 2.05 -9.46
N SER A 89 3.62 2.55 -8.44
CA SER A 89 4.96 3.09 -8.65
C SER A 89 5.92 1.99 -9.15
N PRO A 90 6.93 2.33 -9.97
CA PRO A 90 7.29 3.69 -10.38
C PRO A 90 6.50 4.23 -11.59
N PHE A 91 5.65 3.41 -12.22
CA PHE A 91 4.90 3.80 -13.41
C PHE A 91 3.86 4.89 -13.08
N ALA A 92 3.20 4.78 -11.95
CA ALA A 92 2.22 5.75 -11.47
C ALA A 92 2.81 7.17 -11.33
N ASP A 93 4.05 7.27 -10.87
CA ASP A 93 4.72 8.55 -10.64
C ASP A 93 5.14 9.24 -11.95
N ARG A 94 5.35 8.44 -13.00
CA ARG A 94 5.69 8.94 -14.35
C ARG A 94 4.47 9.44 -15.12
N PHE A 95 3.28 8.94 -14.79
CA PHE A 95 2.02 9.26 -15.49
C PHE A 95 0.93 9.65 -14.50
N PRO A 96 1.07 10.77 -13.78
CA PRO A 96 0.17 11.15 -12.68
C PRO A 96 -1.29 11.31 -13.11
N GLU A 97 -1.56 11.93 -14.25
CA GLU A 97 -2.94 12.13 -14.76
C GLU A 97 -3.63 10.80 -15.07
N LEU A 98 -2.94 9.89 -15.78
CA LEU A 98 -3.44 8.56 -16.05
C LEU A 98 -3.64 7.77 -14.75
N THR A 99 -2.73 7.94 -13.79
CA THR A 99 -2.84 7.30 -12.47
C THR A 99 -4.09 7.76 -11.74
N MET A 100 -4.40 9.04 -11.78
CA MET A 100 -5.64 9.57 -11.20
C MET A 100 -6.88 9.02 -11.92
N GLN A 101 -6.88 8.95 -13.25
CA GLN A 101 -7.97 8.37 -14.01
C GLN A 101 -8.21 6.90 -13.67
N VAL A 102 -7.15 6.10 -13.61
CA VAL A 102 -7.24 4.66 -13.33
C VAL A 102 -7.57 4.39 -11.85
N ASN A 103 -6.82 4.97 -10.91
CA ASN A 103 -6.95 4.62 -9.49
C ASN A 103 -8.18 5.30 -8.85
N VAL A 104 -8.35 6.60 -9.05
CA VAL A 104 -9.47 7.36 -8.47
C VAL A 104 -10.72 7.19 -9.31
N GLY A 105 -10.62 7.34 -10.63
CA GLY A 105 -11.73 7.14 -11.56
C GLY A 105 -12.25 5.71 -11.51
N GLY A 106 -11.37 4.71 -11.50
CA GLY A 106 -11.72 3.29 -11.38
C GLY A 106 -12.49 2.97 -10.10
N ALA A 107 -12.00 3.45 -8.95
CA ALA A 107 -12.69 3.25 -7.66
C ALA A 107 -14.09 3.92 -7.68
N ARG A 108 -14.20 5.13 -8.23
CA ARG A 108 -15.48 5.83 -8.40
C ARG A 108 -16.43 5.05 -9.30
N ASN A 109 -15.96 4.60 -10.45
CA ASN A 109 -16.77 3.83 -11.40
C ASN A 109 -17.33 2.55 -10.79
N ILE A 110 -16.54 1.84 -9.97
CA ILE A 110 -16.98 0.64 -9.24
C ILE A 110 -18.08 0.99 -8.24
N VAL A 111 -17.86 2.00 -7.38
CA VAL A 111 -18.84 2.43 -6.38
C VAL A 111 -20.15 2.84 -7.05
N GLU A 112 -20.07 3.67 -8.09
CA GLU A 112 -21.26 4.14 -8.82
C GLU A 112 -21.97 2.99 -9.58
N ALA A 113 -21.21 2.01 -10.09
CA ALA A 113 -21.81 0.83 -10.73
C ALA A 113 -22.58 -0.03 -9.73
N ILE A 114 -22.05 -0.25 -8.51
CA ILE A 114 -22.74 -0.97 -7.44
C ILE A 114 -24.05 -0.26 -7.07
N LYS A 115 -24.02 1.07 -6.89
CA LYS A 115 -25.20 1.88 -6.58
C LYS A 115 -26.23 1.86 -7.71
N ALA A 116 -25.79 2.05 -8.94
CA ALA A 116 -26.65 2.06 -10.11
C ALA A 116 -27.35 0.71 -10.35
N ALA A 117 -26.72 -0.40 -9.95
CA ALA A 117 -27.32 -1.73 -9.98
C ALA A 117 -28.31 -1.99 -8.82
N GLY A 118 -28.50 -1.03 -7.89
CA GLY A 118 -29.32 -1.21 -6.69
C GLY A 118 -28.72 -2.20 -5.67
N GLN A 119 -27.41 -2.48 -5.75
CA GLN A 119 -26.73 -3.51 -4.98
C GLN A 119 -25.94 -2.96 -3.76
N ALA A 120 -26.18 -1.70 -3.35
CA ALA A 120 -25.45 -1.05 -2.24
C ALA A 120 -25.56 -1.81 -0.89
N GLU A 121 -26.65 -2.52 -0.66
CA GLU A 121 -26.92 -3.31 0.55
C GLU A 121 -26.41 -4.76 0.45
N THR A 122 -26.18 -5.27 -0.74
CA THR A 122 -25.91 -6.70 -0.99
C THR A 122 -24.50 -7.00 -1.47
N THR A 123 -23.92 -6.16 -2.34
CA THR A 123 -22.57 -6.37 -2.88
C THR A 123 -21.52 -5.82 -1.91
N ALA A 124 -20.58 -6.67 -1.52
CA ALA A 124 -19.44 -6.27 -0.70
C ALA A 124 -18.27 -5.76 -1.57
N LEU A 125 -17.58 -4.70 -1.11
CA LEU A 125 -16.41 -4.13 -1.79
C LEU A 125 -15.15 -4.29 -0.93
N VAL A 126 -14.22 -5.12 -1.37
CA VAL A 126 -12.85 -5.19 -0.84
C VAL A 126 -11.95 -4.33 -1.72
N TYR A 127 -11.48 -3.23 -1.18
CA TYR A 127 -10.59 -2.31 -1.84
C TYR A 127 -9.14 -2.53 -1.35
N ILE A 128 -8.22 -2.75 -2.28
CA ILE A 128 -6.81 -2.82 -1.93
C ILE A 128 -6.20 -1.42 -2.00
N GLY A 129 -6.03 -0.83 -0.81
CA GLY A 129 -5.33 0.43 -0.57
C GLY A 129 -3.81 0.26 -0.54
N THR A 130 -3.12 1.18 0.12
CA THR A 130 -1.66 1.11 0.28
C THR A 130 -1.19 1.76 1.58
N VAL A 131 -0.18 1.19 2.20
CA VAL A 131 0.52 1.81 3.34
C VAL A 131 1.35 3.05 2.95
N ALA A 132 1.58 3.26 1.65
CA ALA A 132 2.26 4.47 1.15
C ALA A 132 1.54 5.77 1.54
N GLN A 133 0.24 5.70 1.87
CA GLN A 133 -0.54 6.83 2.38
C GLN A 133 0.03 7.43 3.67
N THR A 134 0.65 6.63 4.54
CA THR A 134 1.28 7.10 5.78
C THR A 134 2.77 7.41 5.62
N GLY A 135 3.32 7.15 4.44
CA GLY A 135 4.63 7.56 3.96
C GLY A 135 5.80 7.09 4.80
N HIS A 136 6.87 7.86 4.71
CA HIS A 136 8.12 7.55 5.35
C HIS A 136 8.10 7.81 6.86
N ARG A 137 8.61 6.84 7.63
CA ARG A 137 8.85 6.99 9.07
C ARG A 137 10.16 6.32 9.46
N ASN A 138 11.10 7.12 9.92
CA ASN A 138 12.31 6.63 10.56
C ASN A 138 12.10 6.40 12.06
N ALA A 139 12.97 5.61 12.70
CA ALA A 139 13.01 5.54 14.14
C ALA A 139 13.19 6.96 14.75
N PRO A 140 12.52 7.27 15.88
CA PRO A 140 11.77 6.36 16.75
C PRO A 140 10.28 6.16 16.36
N VAL A 141 9.75 6.84 15.34
CA VAL A 141 8.31 6.82 14.98
C VAL A 141 7.96 5.79 13.90
N HIS A 142 8.77 4.75 13.76
CA HIS A 142 8.65 3.71 12.71
C HIS A 142 7.54 2.68 12.92
N TRP A 143 6.88 2.68 14.06
CA TRP A 143 5.66 1.92 14.29
C TRP A 143 4.44 2.70 13.80
N GLY A 144 3.60 2.05 13.00
CA GLY A 144 2.36 2.62 12.49
C GLY A 144 1.14 1.79 12.85
N ARG A 145 -0.03 2.41 12.76
CA ARG A 145 -1.33 1.75 12.86
C ARG A 145 -2.36 2.47 11.99
N THR A 146 -3.52 1.87 11.80
CA THR A 146 -4.66 2.56 11.16
C THR A 146 -5.09 3.76 12.00
N GLY A 147 -5.56 4.81 11.34
CA GLY A 147 -5.89 6.07 12.01
C GLY A 147 -4.73 7.03 12.19
N ASP A 148 -3.48 6.60 11.99
CA ASP A 148 -2.31 7.47 11.97
C ASP A 148 -2.39 8.54 10.87
N PRO A 149 -1.67 9.67 11.02
CA PRO A 149 -1.71 10.77 10.05
C PRO A 149 -1.38 10.29 8.63
N ILE A 150 -2.23 10.66 7.68
CA ILE A 150 -1.87 10.55 6.26
C ILE A 150 -0.74 11.54 5.98
N LYS A 151 0.42 10.99 5.58
CA LYS A 151 1.62 11.75 5.24
C LYS A 151 2.29 11.11 4.03
N ILE A 152 2.01 11.61 2.86
CA ILE A 152 2.49 11.05 1.60
C ILE A 152 3.95 11.46 1.39
N SER A 153 4.80 10.53 0.97
CA SER A 153 6.18 10.83 0.57
C SER A 153 6.21 11.77 -0.64
N ARG A 154 7.19 12.70 -0.69
CA ARG A 154 7.31 13.63 -1.84
C ARG A 154 7.50 12.84 -3.13
N PHE A 155 6.84 13.29 -4.19
CA PHE A 155 6.80 12.69 -5.53
C PHE A 155 6.05 11.35 -5.65
N ASP A 156 5.39 10.87 -4.60
CA ASP A 156 4.60 9.63 -4.61
C ASP A 156 3.17 9.89 -5.11
N GLN A 157 3.00 9.98 -6.43
CA GLN A 157 1.68 10.17 -7.06
C GLN A 157 0.77 8.94 -6.91
N TYR A 158 1.38 7.77 -6.78
CA TYR A 158 0.65 6.56 -6.44
C TYR A 158 -0.08 6.70 -5.10
N ALA A 159 0.63 7.10 -4.05
CA ALA A 159 0.02 7.29 -2.73
C ALA A 159 -1.05 8.38 -2.74
N VAL A 160 -0.85 9.49 -3.47
CA VAL A 160 -1.88 10.53 -3.65
C VAL A 160 -3.16 9.94 -4.23
N SER A 161 -3.05 9.20 -5.34
CA SER A 161 -4.21 8.60 -6.00
C SER A 161 -4.92 7.56 -5.13
N LYS A 162 -4.17 6.72 -4.42
CA LYS A 162 -4.72 5.68 -3.54
C LYS A 162 -5.40 6.27 -2.30
N THR A 163 -4.89 7.38 -1.76
CA THR A 163 -5.51 8.11 -0.65
C THR A 163 -6.88 8.67 -1.06
N GLN A 164 -6.98 9.27 -2.25
CA GLN A 164 -8.26 9.79 -2.75
C GLN A 164 -9.25 8.66 -3.08
N ALA A 165 -8.78 7.56 -3.66
CA ALA A 165 -9.62 6.40 -3.95
C ALA A 165 -10.16 5.75 -2.68
N GLU A 166 -9.35 5.64 -1.61
CA GLU A 166 -9.79 5.15 -0.30
C GLU A 166 -10.91 6.01 0.28
N ALA A 167 -10.80 7.33 0.19
CA ALA A 167 -11.83 8.24 0.66
C ALA A 167 -13.17 8.06 -0.09
N ILE A 168 -13.14 7.79 -1.40
CA ILE A 168 -14.34 7.47 -2.20
C ILE A 168 -14.99 6.17 -1.70
N VAL A 169 -14.20 5.14 -1.46
CA VAL A 169 -14.71 3.84 -0.98
C VAL A 169 -15.27 3.97 0.43
N ALA A 170 -14.54 4.60 1.34
CA ALA A 170 -14.96 4.74 2.74
C ALA A 170 -16.21 5.60 2.92
N GLN A 171 -16.45 6.55 2.01
CA GLN A 171 -17.61 7.44 2.00
C GLN A 171 -18.68 7.01 0.98
N SER A 172 -18.58 5.79 0.45
CA SER A 172 -19.47 5.30 -0.61
C SER A 172 -20.92 5.13 -0.17
N GLY A 173 -21.19 4.96 1.12
CA GLY A 173 -22.50 4.58 1.63
C GLY A 173 -22.86 3.10 1.40
N LEU A 174 -21.93 2.28 0.89
CA LEU A 174 -22.13 0.84 0.77
C LEU A 174 -22.23 0.19 2.16
N LYS A 175 -23.08 -0.81 2.30
CA LYS A 175 -23.26 -1.54 3.57
C LYS A 175 -22.00 -2.28 3.98
N ARG A 176 -21.31 -2.92 3.01
CA ARG A 176 -20.10 -3.70 3.23
C ARG A 176 -18.99 -3.21 2.34
N TRP A 177 -18.05 -2.50 2.92
CA TRP A 177 -16.77 -2.15 2.29
C TRP A 177 -15.64 -2.35 3.29
N VAL A 178 -14.43 -2.57 2.79
CA VAL A 178 -13.20 -2.59 3.59
C VAL A 178 -12.05 -2.02 2.77
N SER A 179 -11.18 -1.24 3.42
CA SER A 179 -9.91 -0.81 2.84
C SER A 179 -8.77 -1.60 3.47
N LEU A 180 -8.09 -2.37 2.64
CA LEU A 180 -6.93 -3.17 2.99
C LEU A 180 -5.68 -2.48 2.44
N ARG A 181 -4.93 -1.77 3.29
CA ARG A 181 -3.72 -1.03 2.91
C ARG A 181 -2.56 -1.99 2.75
N GLN A 182 -2.24 -2.31 1.51
CA GLN A 182 -1.20 -3.26 1.14
C GLN A 182 0.19 -2.68 1.42
N THR A 183 1.01 -3.44 2.14
CA THR A 183 2.45 -3.21 2.29
C THR A 183 3.24 -3.78 1.11
N GLY A 184 4.58 -3.78 1.19
CA GLY A 184 5.43 -4.38 0.17
C GLY A 184 5.14 -5.87 -0.02
N ILE A 185 4.90 -6.24 -1.27
CA ILE A 185 4.63 -7.64 -1.64
C ILE A 185 5.94 -8.32 -2.01
N ALA A 186 6.35 -9.28 -1.19
CA ALA A 186 7.44 -10.18 -1.51
C ALA A 186 6.94 -11.22 -2.55
N HIS A 187 7.27 -11.01 -3.82
CA HIS A 187 6.90 -11.92 -4.90
C HIS A 187 8.14 -12.55 -5.57
N PRO A 188 8.05 -13.78 -6.12
CA PRO A 188 9.22 -14.48 -6.67
C PRO A 188 9.91 -13.74 -7.82
N GLY A 189 9.21 -12.87 -8.54
CA GLY A 189 9.75 -12.10 -9.66
C GLY A 189 10.47 -10.80 -9.29
N ILE A 190 10.64 -10.47 -8.00
CA ILE A 190 11.24 -9.19 -7.56
C ILE A 190 12.66 -8.98 -8.09
N TRP A 191 13.41 -10.06 -8.29
CA TRP A 191 14.76 -10.02 -8.86
C TRP A 191 14.84 -9.47 -10.30
N LYS A 192 13.70 -9.39 -11.00
CA LYS A 192 13.58 -8.82 -12.36
C LYS A 192 13.40 -7.30 -12.35
N ILE A 193 13.15 -6.71 -11.18
CA ILE A 193 12.95 -5.27 -11.06
C ILE A 193 14.32 -4.58 -11.23
N PHE A 194 14.50 -3.93 -12.36
CA PHE A 194 15.64 -3.08 -12.66
C PHE A 194 15.14 -1.66 -12.88
N ASP A 195 14.79 -1.01 -11.79
CA ASP A 195 14.31 0.37 -11.78
C ASP A 195 15.05 1.15 -10.68
N PRO A 196 15.38 2.42 -10.89
CA PRO A 196 16.05 3.25 -9.89
C PRO A 196 15.35 3.34 -8.54
N ILE A 197 14.06 3.03 -8.46
CA ILE A 197 13.28 2.98 -7.21
C ILE A 197 13.92 2.10 -6.13
N ILE A 198 14.74 1.13 -6.50
CA ILE A 198 15.48 0.29 -5.53
C ILE A 198 16.43 1.12 -4.65
N PHE A 199 16.91 2.27 -5.16
CA PHE A 199 17.79 3.19 -4.43
C PHE A 199 17.03 4.24 -3.62
N HIS A 200 15.71 4.34 -3.79
CA HIS A 200 14.87 5.23 -2.98
C HIS A 200 14.66 4.68 -1.57
N ASN A 201 14.95 3.40 -1.36
CA ASN A 201 14.70 2.69 -0.11
C ASN A 201 15.91 2.81 0.83
N PRO A 202 15.76 3.41 2.04
CA PRO A 202 16.85 3.55 3.00
C PRO A 202 17.28 2.21 3.57
N PHE A 203 18.58 1.90 3.63
CA PHE A 203 19.09 0.64 4.21
C PHE A 203 18.71 0.45 5.68
N ASN A 204 18.68 1.52 6.46
CA ASN A 204 18.26 1.51 7.86
C ASN A 204 16.73 1.71 8.03
N GLY A 205 15.98 1.83 6.94
CA GLY A 205 14.53 1.85 6.98
C GLY A 205 13.96 0.50 7.36
N VAL A 206 12.76 0.50 7.93
CA VAL A 206 12.03 -0.71 8.29
C VAL A 206 10.94 -1.02 7.28
N PHE A 207 10.57 -2.29 7.19
CA PHE A 207 9.44 -2.72 6.40
C PHE A 207 8.76 -3.94 7.03
N GLU A 208 7.46 -3.96 7.09
CA GLU A 208 6.69 -5.18 7.35
C GLU A 208 6.22 -5.75 6.02
N TRP A 209 6.91 -6.75 5.53
CA TRP A 209 6.58 -7.39 4.26
C TRP A 209 5.38 -8.31 4.40
N VAL A 210 4.81 -8.68 3.26
CA VAL A 210 3.86 -9.79 3.13
C VAL A 210 4.19 -10.54 1.83
N THR A 211 4.01 -11.87 1.81
CA THR A 211 4.22 -12.63 0.58
C THR A 211 3.05 -12.47 -0.38
N VAL A 212 3.30 -12.68 -1.66
CA VAL A 212 2.21 -12.66 -2.66
C VAL A 212 1.19 -13.77 -2.42
N GLY A 213 1.63 -14.92 -1.88
CA GLY A 213 0.75 -16.03 -1.50
C GLY A 213 -0.19 -15.66 -0.37
N ASP A 214 0.34 -15.06 0.70
CA ASP A 214 -0.46 -14.61 1.83
C ASP A 214 -1.42 -13.46 1.45
N SER A 215 -0.98 -12.48 0.64
CA SER A 215 -1.86 -11.44 0.12
C SER A 215 -3.00 -11.99 -0.74
N ALA A 216 -2.73 -13.01 -1.55
CA ALA A 216 -3.73 -13.67 -2.38
C ALA A 216 -4.73 -14.48 -1.53
N ARG A 217 -4.22 -15.19 -0.52
CA ARG A 217 -5.04 -15.95 0.43
C ARG A 217 -5.96 -15.03 1.21
N LEU A 218 -5.46 -13.88 1.70
CA LEU A 218 -6.28 -12.86 2.34
C LEU A 218 -7.44 -12.44 1.44
N ALA A 219 -7.15 -12.07 0.18
CA ALA A 219 -8.18 -11.61 -0.74
C ALA A 219 -9.23 -12.70 -1.03
N ALA A 220 -8.82 -13.96 -1.16
CA ALA A 220 -9.74 -15.08 -1.34
C ALA A 220 -10.53 -15.42 -0.08
N ASN A 221 -9.89 -15.39 1.11
CA ASN A 221 -10.56 -15.66 2.38
C ASN A 221 -11.56 -14.55 2.73
N ALA A 222 -11.31 -13.30 2.33
CA ALA A 222 -12.26 -12.19 2.49
C ALA A 222 -13.57 -12.40 1.68
N CYS A 223 -13.61 -13.40 0.79
CA CYS A 223 -14.82 -13.78 0.05
C CYS A 223 -15.65 -14.89 0.73
N GLU A 224 -15.12 -15.54 1.77
CA GLU A 224 -15.80 -16.63 2.46
C GLU A 224 -16.99 -16.14 3.29
N ASP A 225 -17.95 -17.03 3.55
CA ASP A 225 -19.11 -16.71 4.40
C ASP A 225 -18.76 -16.54 5.88
N ALA A 226 -17.62 -17.11 6.30
CA ALA A 226 -17.14 -17.04 7.67
C ALA A 226 -16.57 -15.67 8.08
N VAL A 227 -16.44 -14.72 7.15
CA VAL A 227 -15.92 -13.38 7.44
C VAL A 227 -16.88 -12.65 8.39
N PRO A 228 -16.39 -12.20 9.58
CA PRO A 228 -17.28 -11.58 10.57
C PRO A 228 -17.78 -10.21 10.10
N GLU A 229 -18.99 -9.82 10.53
CA GLU A 229 -19.54 -8.49 10.19
C GLU A 229 -18.65 -7.34 10.69
N THR A 230 -17.88 -7.55 11.75
CA THR A 230 -16.92 -6.58 12.30
C THR A 230 -15.74 -6.30 11.38
N PHE A 231 -15.51 -7.11 10.35
CA PHE A 231 -14.50 -6.89 9.32
C PHE A 231 -14.87 -5.72 8.39
N TRP A 232 -16.16 -5.50 8.15
CA TRP A 232 -16.63 -4.48 7.21
C TRP A 232 -16.61 -3.08 7.81
N LYS A 233 -16.57 -2.08 6.95
CA LYS A 233 -16.47 -0.65 7.28
C LYS A 233 -15.22 -0.34 8.12
N ARG A 234 -14.11 -0.97 7.75
CA ARG A 234 -12.82 -0.88 8.46
C ARG A 234 -11.67 -0.55 7.51
N PHE A 235 -10.61 -0.10 8.13
CA PHE A 235 -9.29 0.06 7.54
C PHE A 235 -8.36 -0.94 8.21
N TYR A 236 -7.53 -1.63 7.42
CA TYR A 236 -6.52 -2.55 7.94
C TYR A 236 -5.21 -2.34 7.19
N ASN A 237 -4.09 -2.47 7.90
CA ASN A 237 -2.77 -2.60 7.30
C ASN A 237 -2.51 -4.08 7.01
N ILE A 238 -2.29 -4.44 5.75
CA ILE A 238 -1.86 -5.80 5.40
C ILE A 238 -0.38 -5.91 5.71
N GLY A 239 -0.01 -6.70 6.70
CA GLY A 239 1.36 -7.00 7.07
C GLY A 239 1.52 -8.49 7.35
N GLY A 240 2.73 -9.01 7.16
CA GLY A 240 3.03 -10.42 7.40
C GLY A 240 3.28 -10.78 8.87
N GLY A 241 3.14 -9.81 9.78
CA GLY A 241 3.36 -10.00 11.20
C GLY A 241 4.84 -9.95 11.60
N GLU A 242 5.12 -10.29 12.85
CA GLU A 242 6.44 -10.14 13.47
C GLU A 242 7.57 -10.78 12.65
N LYS A 243 7.34 -11.97 12.08
CA LYS A 243 8.35 -12.72 11.30
C LYS A 243 8.72 -12.04 9.98
N LEU A 244 7.90 -11.10 9.50
CA LEU A 244 8.14 -10.35 8.26
C LEU A 244 8.47 -8.87 8.54
N ARG A 245 8.66 -8.48 9.81
CA ARG A 245 9.15 -7.15 10.23
C ARG A 245 10.66 -7.14 10.24
N VAL A 246 11.25 -6.54 9.23
CA VAL A 246 12.70 -6.47 9.04
C VAL A 246 13.13 -5.06 8.67
N THR A 247 14.41 -4.78 8.88
CA THR A 247 15.07 -3.64 8.23
C THR A 247 15.38 -3.98 6.77
N ASN A 248 15.60 -2.97 5.93
CA ASN A 248 15.94 -3.21 4.53
C ASN A 248 17.31 -3.89 4.38
N HIS A 249 18.24 -3.65 5.31
CA HIS A 249 19.50 -4.38 5.31
C HIS A 249 19.36 -5.85 5.74
N GLU A 250 18.43 -6.18 6.67
CA GLU A 250 18.09 -7.58 7.00
C GLU A 250 17.45 -8.28 5.81
N PHE A 251 16.51 -7.63 5.10
CA PHE A 251 15.90 -8.15 3.89
C PHE A 251 16.97 -8.47 2.82
N ALA A 252 17.95 -7.57 2.63
CA ALA A 252 19.06 -7.82 1.72
C ALA A 252 19.91 -9.02 2.15
N ARG A 253 20.18 -9.21 3.46
CA ARG A 253 20.91 -10.36 3.98
C ARG A 253 20.14 -11.68 3.80
N ILE A 254 18.83 -11.69 4.06
CA ILE A 254 17.96 -12.87 3.81
C ILE A 254 18.02 -13.27 2.33
N THR A 255 17.88 -12.29 1.43
CA THR A 255 17.95 -12.50 -0.02
C THR A 255 19.31 -13.07 -0.44
N ALA A 256 20.39 -12.46 0.03
CA ALA A 256 21.76 -12.90 -0.26
C ALA A 256 22.06 -14.29 0.32
N GLY A 257 21.59 -14.57 1.54
CA GLY A 257 21.73 -15.88 2.18
C GLY A 257 21.04 -16.99 1.36
N ALA A 258 19.83 -16.75 0.86
CA ALA A 258 19.14 -17.69 -0.01
C ALA A 258 19.87 -17.94 -1.33
N LEU A 259 20.58 -16.94 -1.86
CA LEU A 259 21.45 -17.07 -3.04
C LEU A 259 22.80 -17.76 -2.71
N GLY A 260 23.11 -17.97 -1.44
CA GLY A 260 24.42 -18.48 -0.99
C GLY A 260 25.56 -17.48 -1.12
N GLN A 261 25.24 -16.19 -1.11
CA GLN A 261 26.23 -15.09 -1.15
C GLN A 261 26.81 -14.83 0.25
N LYS A 262 28.11 -14.57 0.32
CA LYS A 262 28.79 -14.18 1.58
C LYS A 262 28.68 -12.68 1.89
N ASP A 263 28.53 -11.84 0.85
CA ASP A 263 28.41 -10.38 0.96
C ASP A 263 27.10 -9.92 0.32
N ALA A 264 26.13 -9.56 1.16
CA ALA A 264 24.82 -9.10 0.75
C ALA A 264 24.86 -7.75 0.00
N PHE A 265 25.90 -6.98 0.22
CA PHE A 265 25.99 -5.61 -0.28
C PHE A 265 27.03 -5.45 -1.40
N ALA A 266 27.62 -6.54 -1.91
CA ALA A 266 28.68 -6.52 -2.92
C ALA A 266 28.34 -5.70 -4.16
N SER A 267 27.06 -5.69 -4.56
CA SER A 267 26.57 -4.96 -5.74
C SER A 267 26.16 -3.51 -5.48
N PHE A 268 26.23 -3.03 -4.25
CA PHE A 268 25.75 -1.71 -3.84
C PHE A 268 26.85 -0.87 -3.16
N ARG A 269 26.57 0.41 -2.98
CA ARG A 269 27.34 1.32 -2.13
C ARG A 269 26.37 2.08 -1.22
N PRO A 270 26.75 2.41 0.04
CA PRO A 270 25.86 3.08 0.99
C PRO A 270 25.23 4.37 0.45
N HIS A 271 26.02 5.24 -0.15
CA HIS A 271 25.61 6.54 -0.67
C HIS A 271 24.80 6.50 -1.96
N TRP A 272 24.50 5.31 -2.50
CA TRP A 272 23.61 5.18 -3.65
C TRP A 272 22.14 5.16 -3.21
N SER A 273 21.85 4.81 -1.98
CA SER A 273 20.48 4.74 -1.47
C SER A 273 20.11 5.99 -0.69
N ALA A 274 18.84 6.37 -0.81
CA ALA A 274 18.25 7.43 -0.04
C ALA A 274 18.32 7.16 1.47
N THR A 275 18.15 8.20 2.28
CA THR A 275 18.09 8.10 3.75
C THR A 275 16.68 8.29 4.31
N ARG A 276 15.74 8.74 3.46
CA ARG A 276 14.36 9.06 3.82
C ARG A 276 13.44 9.06 2.59
N ASN A 277 12.18 9.45 2.77
CA ASN A 277 11.16 9.66 1.74
C ASN A 277 10.68 8.40 1.00
N PHE A 278 10.83 7.21 1.59
CA PHE A 278 10.23 5.99 1.08
C PHE A 278 9.35 5.37 2.16
N HIS A 279 8.12 5.02 1.82
CA HIS A 279 7.18 4.44 2.78
C HIS A 279 7.73 3.14 3.37
N GLY A 280 7.79 3.07 4.69
CA GLY A 280 8.27 1.89 5.40
C GLY A 280 7.97 2.02 6.89
N GLN A 281 7.26 1.04 7.43
CA GLN A 281 6.82 0.98 8.81
C GLN A 281 6.67 -0.47 9.24
N TRP A 282 6.71 -0.71 10.55
CA TRP A 282 6.13 -1.88 11.18
C TRP A 282 4.74 -1.52 11.70
N TYR A 283 3.79 -2.45 11.68
CA TYR A 283 2.41 -2.17 12.05
C TYR A 283 2.05 -2.82 13.37
N ALA A 284 1.65 -1.99 14.34
CA ALA A 284 1.23 -2.44 15.66
C ALA A 284 -0.14 -3.15 15.62
N ASP A 285 -0.91 -2.93 14.56
CA ASP A 285 -2.28 -3.42 14.42
C ASP A 285 -2.49 -4.41 13.26
N SER A 286 -1.44 -4.84 12.56
CA SER A 286 -1.59 -5.78 11.43
C SER A 286 -2.14 -7.15 11.85
N ASP A 287 -2.00 -7.53 13.12
CA ASP A 287 -2.52 -8.78 13.67
C ASP A 287 -4.04 -8.79 13.75
N ARG A 288 -4.70 -7.65 13.89
CA ARG A 288 -6.18 -7.53 13.85
C ARG A 288 -6.77 -8.03 12.54
N LEU A 289 -6.03 -7.89 11.43
CA LEU A 289 -6.48 -8.41 10.13
C LEU A 289 -6.35 -9.94 10.09
N GLU A 290 -5.27 -10.50 10.61
CA GLU A 290 -5.09 -11.95 10.73
C GLU A 290 -6.16 -12.59 11.61
N GLU A 291 -6.52 -11.93 12.72
CA GLU A 291 -7.60 -12.38 13.62
C GLU A 291 -8.97 -12.37 12.93
N ALA A 292 -9.25 -11.36 12.11
CA ALA A 292 -10.52 -11.24 11.40
C ALA A 292 -10.62 -12.19 10.20
N VAL A 293 -9.54 -12.30 9.43
CA VAL A 293 -9.44 -13.11 8.20
C VAL A 293 -8.06 -13.76 8.16
N PRO A 294 -7.89 -14.96 8.70
CA PRO A 294 -6.58 -15.63 8.73
C PRO A 294 -5.99 -15.85 7.33
N PHE A 295 -4.71 -15.45 7.15
CA PHE A 295 -4.06 -15.53 5.84
C PHE A 295 -2.57 -15.84 5.88
N ARG A 296 -1.90 -15.60 7.03
CA ARG A 296 -0.45 -15.72 7.18
C ARG A 296 0.00 -17.16 7.26
N SER A 297 0.96 -17.56 6.43
CA SER A 297 1.51 -18.93 6.46
C SER A 297 2.96 -19.00 5.98
N GLU A 298 3.48 -17.96 5.35
CA GLU A 298 4.80 -17.96 4.72
C GLU A 298 5.78 -17.08 5.49
N THR A 299 7.08 -17.39 5.39
CA THR A 299 8.17 -16.57 5.94
C THR A 299 8.96 -15.88 4.82
N LEU A 300 9.82 -14.91 5.17
CA LEU A 300 10.73 -14.31 4.19
C LEU A 300 11.75 -15.31 3.63
N GLU A 301 12.14 -16.29 4.42
CA GLU A 301 13.03 -17.38 3.99
C GLU A 301 12.34 -18.31 2.99
N ASP A 302 11.05 -18.61 3.19
CA ASP A 302 10.24 -19.39 2.24
C ASP A 302 10.13 -18.66 0.90
N TRP A 303 9.77 -17.37 0.97
CA TRP A 303 9.73 -16.51 -0.19
C TRP A 303 11.10 -16.41 -0.89
N ALA A 304 12.20 -16.19 -0.15
CA ALA A 304 13.53 -16.05 -0.73
C ALA A 304 13.98 -17.33 -1.43
N ARG A 305 13.67 -18.52 -0.87
CA ARG A 305 13.88 -19.81 -1.56
C ARG A 305 13.07 -19.90 -2.85
N GLY A 306 11.80 -19.49 -2.82
CA GLY A 306 10.93 -19.45 -4.01
C GLY A 306 11.44 -18.48 -5.08
N MET A 307 11.92 -17.32 -4.67
CA MET A 307 12.56 -16.33 -5.55
C MET A 307 13.78 -16.94 -6.25
N VAL A 308 14.70 -17.55 -5.50
CA VAL A 308 15.91 -18.18 -6.05
C VAL A 308 15.54 -19.33 -7.00
N ALA A 309 14.53 -20.16 -6.67
CA ALA A 309 14.05 -21.22 -7.53
C ALA A 309 13.48 -20.68 -8.86
N SER A 310 12.89 -19.49 -8.87
CA SER A 310 12.36 -18.84 -10.08
C SER A 310 13.43 -18.28 -11.01
N MET A 311 14.68 -18.16 -10.55
CA MET A 311 15.79 -17.61 -11.34
C MET A 311 16.34 -18.64 -12.31
N PRO A 312 16.66 -18.27 -13.57
CA PRO A 312 17.40 -19.12 -14.48
C PRO A 312 18.73 -19.60 -13.88
N ALA A 313 19.08 -20.87 -14.09
CA ALA A 313 20.28 -21.46 -13.49
C ALA A 313 21.58 -20.66 -13.74
N PRO A 314 21.85 -20.13 -14.95
CA PRO A 314 23.06 -19.30 -15.16
C PRO A 314 23.06 -18.03 -14.32
N VAL A 315 21.90 -17.34 -14.20
CA VAL A 315 21.76 -16.13 -13.39
C VAL A 315 22.03 -16.43 -11.92
N ARG A 316 21.46 -17.52 -11.41
CA ARG A 316 21.65 -17.99 -10.03
C ARG A 316 23.10 -18.31 -9.72
N LEU A 317 23.80 -18.99 -10.63
CA LEU A 317 25.23 -19.32 -10.47
C LEU A 317 26.10 -18.06 -10.46
N ILE A 318 25.87 -17.13 -11.38
CA ILE A 318 26.59 -15.83 -11.42
C ILE A 318 26.33 -15.06 -10.13
N ALA A 319 25.08 -14.94 -9.71
CA ALA A 319 24.71 -14.25 -8.48
C ALA A 319 25.41 -14.85 -7.25
N ARG A 320 25.49 -16.19 -7.18
CA ARG A 320 26.12 -16.90 -6.07
C ARG A 320 27.62 -16.69 -6.00
N TRP A 321 28.33 -16.87 -7.12
CA TRP A 321 29.78 -16.93 -7.13
C TRP A 321 30.45 -15.59 -7.39
N PHE A 322 29.74 -14.65 -8.01
CA PHE A 322 30.22 -13.31 -8.36
C PHE A 322 29.25 -12.22 -7.91
N PRO A 323 29.01 -12.07 -6.60
CA PRO A 323 27.98 -11.13 -6.09
C PRO A 323 28.24 -9.69 -6.50
N GLY A 324 29.52 -9.31 -6.74
CA GLY A 324 29.89 -7.98 -7.24
C GLY A 324 29.76 -7.78 -8.76
N ALA A 325 29.44 -8.85 -9.53
CA ALA A 325 29.31 -8.73 -10.99
C ALA A 325 28.21 -7.75 -11.43
N GLY A 326 27.19 -7.57 -10.59
CA GLY A 326 26.10 -6.61 -10.82
C GLY A 326 26.45 -5.14 -10.52
N ARG A 327 27.57 -4.84 -9.85
CA ARG A 327 27.87 -3.51 -9.32
C ARG A 327 27.88 -2.41 -10.39
N SER A 328 28.55 -2.62 -11.50
CA SER A 328 28.60 -1.64 -12.60
C SER A 328 27.20 -1.37 -13.17
N ARG A 329 26.35 -2.41 -13.23
CA ARG A 329 24.98 -2.28 -13.69
C ARG A 329 24.13 -1.50 -12.68
N MET A 330 24.29 -1.77 -11.38
CA MET A 330 23.59 -1.02 -10.31
C MET A 330 24.05 0.44 -10.28
N GLU A 331 25.35 0.70 -10.43
CA GLU A 331 25.87 2.07 -10.53
C GLU A 331 25.29 2.83 -11.73
N LYS A 332 25.26 2.18 -12.90
CA LYS A 332 24.63 2.75 -14.09
C LYS A 332 23.15 3.05 -13.87
N LEU A 333 22.44 2.18 -13.15
CA LEU A 333 21.04 2.38 -12.81
C LEU A 333 20.84 3.57 -11.84
N ALA A 334 21.69 3.68 -10.80
CA ALA A 334 21.67 4.82 -9.87
C ALA A 334 22.00 6.16 -10.55
N LYS A 335 22.81 6.14 -11.62
CA LYS A 335 23.15 7.32 -12.44
C LYS A 335 22.14 7.60 -13.56
N GLY A 336 21.22 6.69 -13.82
CA GLY A 336 20.18 6.83 -14.84
C GLY A 336 19.04 7.76 -14.41
N PRO A 337 18.11 8.10 -15.33
CA PRO A 337 16.95 8.92 -15.01
C PRO A 337 16.16 8.36 -13.83
N GLY A 338 15.83 9.19 -12.84
CA GLY A 338 15.16 8.80 -11.60
C GLY A 338 16.09 8.15 -10.57
N GLY A 339 17.38 7.99 -10.84
CA GLY A 339 18.34 7.45 -9.90
C GLY A 339 18.92 8.52 -8.97
N THR A 340 19.24 8.11 -7.76
CA THR A 340 19.73 9.01 -6.70
C THR A 340 21.04 9.73 -7.10
N LEU A 341 21.98 9.03 -7.76
CA LEU A 341 23.22 9.65 -8.24
C LEU A 341 22.98 10.58 -9.44
N ASN A 342 21.90 10.38 -10.19
CA ASN A 342 21.51 11.30 -11.26
C ASN A 342 21.06 12.64 -10.67
N TRP A 343 20.27 12.62 -9.61
CA TRP A 343 19.84 13.83 -8.90
C TRP A 343 21.05 14.63 -8.39
N ILE A 344 22.02 13.94 -7.78
CA ILE A 344 23.25 14.55 -7.29
C ILE A 344 24.07 15.16 -8.43
N ALA A 345 24.23 14.45 -9.55
CA ALA A 345 25.04 14.91 -10.69
C ALA A 345 24.43 16.14 -11.38
N ASN A 346 23.11 16.26 -11.39
CA ASN A 346 22.38 17.35 -12.03
C ASN A 346 21.95 18.47 -11.07
N ASP A 347 22.37 18.42 -9.79
CA ASP A 347 21.97 19.35 -8.74
C ASP A 347 20.45 19.51 -8.63
N ASP A 348 19.71 18.40 -8.73
CA ASP A 348 18.27 18.37 -8.57
C ASP A 348 17.89 18.56 -7.10
N ARG A 349 17.79 19.83 -6.70
CA ARG A 349 17.62 20.24 -5.29
C ARG A 349 16.37 19.66 -4.65
N GLU A 350 15.26 19.58 -5.38
CA GLU A 350 14.01 19.10 -4.83
C GLU A 350 14.09 17.62 -4.45
N HIS A 351 14.65 16.78 -5.34
CA HIS A 351 14.88 15.38 -5.04
C HIS A 351 15.96 15.17 -3.98
N ILE A 352 17.07 15.93 -4.03
CA ILE A 352 18.13 15.85 -3.01
C ILE A 352 17.58 16.16 -1.63
N GLU A 353 16.80 17.22 -1.49
CA GLU A 353 16.16 17.60 -0.24
C GLU A 353 15.18 16.53 0.23
N ALA A 354 14.30 16.04 -0.66
CA ALA A 354 13.34 15.04 -0.33
C ALA A 354 13.95 13.72 0.15
N TYR A 355 15.01 13.24 -0.51
CA TYR A 355 15.54 11.90 -0.28
C TYR A 355 16.80 11.85 0.60
N PHE A 356 17.49 12.98 0.81
CA PHE A 356 18.71 13.07 1.62
C PHE A 356 18.66 14.19 2.66
N GLY A 357 17.79 15.17 2.50
CA GLY A 357 17.69 16.37 3.32
C GLY A 357 18.51 17.54 2.80
N SER A 358 19.73 17.29 2.37
CA SER A 358 20.56 18.26 1.67
C SER A 358 21.69 17.55 0.90
N ARG A 359 22.38 18.31 0.04
CA ARG A 359 23.59 17.81 -0.62
C ARG A 359 24.70 17.51 0.39
N GLU A 360 24.88 18.35 1.40
CA GLU A 360 25.88 18.19 2.45
C GLU A 360 25.60 16.94 3.29
N ALA A 361 24.32 16.63 3.54
CA ALA A 361 23.93 15.39 4.22
C ALA A 361 24.30 14.16 3.37
N TRP A 362 24.07 14.20 2.05
CA TRP A 362 24.51 13.12 1.15
C TRP A 362 26.04 13.00 1.09
N GLU A 363 26.77 14.10 1.07
CA GLU A 363 28.25 14.11 1.02
C GLU A 363 28.88 13.43 2.25
N LYS A 364 28.22 13.52 3.41
CA LYS A 364 28.62 12.86 4.67
C LYS A 364 28.33 11.35 4.68
N LEU A 365 27.55 10.81 3.72
CA LEU A 365 27.26 9.39 3.69
C LEU A 365 28.53 8.56 3.42
N PRO A 366 28.69 7.41 4.10
CA PRO A 366 29.81 6.51 3.90
C PRO A 366 29.90 6.05 2.44
N ARG A 367 31.11 5.96 1.91
CA ARG A 367 31.37 5.44 0.55
C ARG A 367 31.62 3.94 0.56
N HIS A 368 31.94 3.38 1.73
CA HIS A 368 32.22 1.95 1.94
C HIS A 368 31.35 1.37 3.04
N TRP A 369 31.00 0.09 2.91
CA TRP A 369 30.19 -0.61 3.90
C TRP A 369 30.89 -0.78 5.25
N ALA A 370 32.22 -0.78 5.28
CA ALA A 370 32.99 -0.83 6.53
C ALA A 370 32.72 0.38 7.44
N ASP A 371 32.35 1.53 6.85
CA ASP A 371 32.10 2.77 7.57
C ASP A 371 30.58 2.98 7.83
N PHE A 372 29.72 2.11 7.27
CA PHE A 372 28.27 2.23 7.37
C PHE A 372 27.79 1.68 8.70
N GLN A 373 27.03 2.48 9.43
CA GLN A 373 26.42 2.08 10.69
C GLN A 373 25.02 1.50 10.44
N PHE A 374 24.91 0.19 10.53
CA PHE A 374 23.63 -0.49 10.54
C PHE A 374 22.90 -0.18 11.87
N ARG A 375 21.67 0.25 11.79
CA ARG A 375 20.83 0.58 12.93
C ARG A 375 19.78 -0.50 13.14
N GLU A 376 19.59 -0.89 14.40
CA GLU A 376 18.51 -1.76 14.82
C GLU A 376 17.45 -0.90 15.51
N PRO A 377 16.30 -0.64 14.87
CA PRO A 377 15.22 0.14 15.47
C PRO A 377 14.58 -0.65 16.63
N SER A 378 13.99 0.07 17.59
CA SER A 378 13.32 -0.57 18.73
C SER A 378 12.17 -1.46 18.27
N ARG A 379 12.14 -2.69 18.76
CA ARG A 379 10.99 -3.59 18.56
C ARG A 379 9.87 -3.36 19.57
N GLU A 380 10.09 -2.50 20.56
CA GLU A 380 9.05 -2.02 21.45
C GLU A 380 8.11 -1.07 20.69
N VAL A 381 6.81 -1.34 20.79
CA VAL A 381 5.78 -0.58 20.07
C VAL A 381 5.66 0.82 20.65
N SER A 382 5.83 1.83 19.79
CA SER A 382 5.59 3.24 20.11
C SER A 382 4.42 3.74 19.25
N LEU A 383 3.34 4.17 19.91
CA LEU A 383 2.12 4.64 19.25
C LEU A 383 2.02 6.15 19.26
N LEU A 384 1.48 6.71 18.18
CA LEU A 384 1.15 8.13 18.10
C LEU A 384 -0.13 8.45 18.88
N ASP A 385 -0.19 9.66 19.42
CA ASP A 385 -1.41 10.22 19.98
C ASP A 385 -2.36 10.62 18.83
N HIS A 386 -3.63 10.24 18.93
CA HIS A 386 -4.67 10.60 17.94
C HIS A 386 -5.55 11.76 18.40
N GLY A 387 -5.35 12.27 19.63
CA GLY A 387 -6.16 13.34 20.22
C GLY A 387 -7.56 12.89 20.65
N TYR A 388 -7.78 11.58 20.74
CA TYR A 388 -9.02 10.97 21.25
C TYR A 388 -8.75 9.55 21.75
N ASN A 389 -9.69 8.99 22.52
CA ASN A 389 -9.59 7.58 22.96
C ASN A 389 -9.85 6.62 21.77
N THR A 390 -8.78 6.03 21.23
CA THR A 390 -8.84 5.14 20.06
C THR A 390 -9.51 3.80 20.33
N ASP A 391 -9.65 3.40 21.62
CA ASP A 391 -10.31 2.16 22.04
C ASP A 391 -11.83 2.32 22.21
N MET A 392 -12.32 3.56 22.16
CA MET A 392 -13.74 3.85 22.22
C MET A 392 -14.48 3.23 21.02
N PRO A 393 -15.58 2.48 21.25
CA PRO A 393 -16.44 1.99 20.18
C PRO A 393 -16.99 3.15 19.33
N GLU A 394 -17.17 2.90 18.03
CA GLU A 394 -17.61 3.96 17.11
C GLU A 394 -19.03 4.48 17.39
N GLY A 395 -19.89 3.63 17.97
CA GLY A 395 -21.23 4.04 18.39
C GLY A 395 -21.26 4.92 19.64
N ASP A 396 -20.16 5.03 20.36
CA ASP A 396 -20.06 5.81 21.61
C ASP A 396 -19.40 7.19 21.37
N TRP A 397 -19.02 7.52 20.14
CA TRP A 397 -18.42 8.82 19.83
C TRP A 397 -19.39 9.96 20.12
N THR A 398 -18.87 11.02 20.72
CA THR A 398 -19.61 12.23 21.00
C THR A 398 -19.09 13.42 20.18
N ALA A 399 -19.88 14.49 20.09
CA ALA A 399 -19.40 15.73 19.47
C ALA A 399 -18.15 16.30 20.17
N THR A 400 -17.97 16.04 21.46
CA THR A 400 -16.80 16.43 22.22
C THR A 400 -15.55 15.70 21.75
N ASP A 401 -15.65 14.39 21.47
CA ASP A 401 -14.52 13.60 20.96
C ASP A 401 -14.10 14.07 19.57
N LEU A 402 -15.06 14.33 18.68
CA LEU A 402 -14.77 14.87 17.35
C LEU A 402 -14.17 16.26 17.41
N LYS A 403 -14.69 17.15 18.29
CA LYS A 403 -14.12 18.48 18.51
C LYS A 403 -12.69 18.42 19.05
N GLY A 404 -12.45 17.57 20.06
CA GLY A 404 -11.12 17.37 20.64
C GLY A 404 -10.10 16.87 19.60
N ALA A 405 -10.47 15.85 18.86
CA ALA A 405 -9.62 15.33 17.78
C ALA A 405 -9.38 16.37 16.66
N ALA A 406 -10.39 17.20 16.30
CA ALA A 406 -10.22 18.25 15.31
C ALA A 406 -9.28 19.37 15.80
N GLN A 407 -9.39 19.76 17.07
CA GLN A 407 -8.47 20.73 17.71
C GLN A 407 -7.04 20.18 17.73
N PHE A 408 -6.86 18.90 18.02
CA PHE A 408 -5.55 18.24 17.98
C PHE A 408 -4.94 18.19 16.57
N ARG A 409 -5.77 18.28 15.51
CA ARG A 409 -5.35 18.43 14.11
C ARG A 409 -5.25 19.90 13.68
N GLY A 410 -5.29 20.83 14.63
CA GLY A 410 -5.18 22.26 14.38
C GLY A 410 -6.41 22.88 13.70
N GLY A 411 -7.56 22.24 13.79
CA GLY A 411 -8.77 22.70 13.13
C GLY A 411 -10.02 22.65 14.01
N SER A 412 -11.18 22.63 13.38
CA SER A 412 -12.47 22.60 14.08
C SER A 412 -13.46 21.64 13.41
N PHE A 413 -14.25 20.99 14.24
CA PHE A 413 -15.46 20.27 13.85
C PHE A 413 -16.62 21.26 13.91
N GLN A 414 -17.39 21.38 12.83
CA GLN A 414 -18.47 22.36 12.68
C GLN A 414 -19.87 21.72 12.68
N GLY A 415 -19.95 20.43 13.05
CA GLY A 415 -21.18 19.66 13.07
C GLY A 415 -21.63 19.29 14.47
N ASP A 416 -22.82 18.69 14.54
CA ASP A 416 -23.41 18.13 15.77
C ASP A 416 -23.58 16.61 15.69
N SER A 417 -23.59 16.03 14.48
CA SER A 417 -23.74 14.58 14.28
C SER A 417 -22.39 13.87 14.40
N CYS A 418 -22.40 12.79 15.18
CA CYS A 418 -21.23 11.92 15.39
C CYS A 418 -21.40 10.55 14.70
N GLU A 419 -22.45 10.40 13.89
CA GLU A 419 -22.71 9.16 13.18
C GLU A 419 -21.52 8.76 12.30
N PRO A 420 -20.96 7.56 12.47
CA PRO A 420 -19.70 7.16 11.85
C PRO A 420 -19.66 7.30 10.33
N ASP A 421 -20.79 7.10 9.66
CA ASP A 421 -20.88 7.08 8.19
C ASP A 421 -21.61 8.31 7.59
N GLN A 422 -22.00 9.28 8.42
CA GLN A 422 -22.61 10.53 7.94
C GLN A 422 -21.55 11.63 7.78
N PRO A 423 -21.45 12.30 6.61
CA PRO A 423 -20.52 13.39 6.42
C PRO A 423 -20.78 14.53 7.40
N ALA A 424 -19.73 15.02 8.03
CA ALA A 424 -19.72 16.15 8.92
C ALA A 424 -18.78 17.26 8.37
N ALA A 425 -19.01 18.51 8.75
CA ALA A 425 -18.24 19.65 8.29
C ALA A 425 -17.04 19.92 9.23
N PHE A 426 -15.92 20.25 8.63
CA PHE A 426 -14.66 20.57 9.31
C PHE A 426 -14.00 21.78 8.65
N ARG A 427 -13.14 22.45 9.42
CA ARG A 427 -12.21 23.46 8.92
C ARG A 427 -10.81 23.14 9.44
N CYS A 428 -9.80 23.16 8.55
CA CYS A 428 -8.41 22.95 8.96
C CYS A 428 -7.73 24.27 9.41
N ALA A 429 -6.52 24.16 9.97
CA ALA A 429 -5.72 25.30 10.42
C ALA A 429 -5.39 26.30 9.31
N LEU A 430 -5.28 25.82 8.05
CA LEU A 430 -5.00 26.67 6.88
C LEU A 430 -6.27 27.26 6.24
N GLY A 431 -7.42 27.16 6.92
CA GLY A 431 -8.69 27.79 6.53
C GLY A 431 -9.51 27.03 5.49
N HIS A 432 -9.13 25.79 5.09
CA HIS A 432 -9.93 25.02 4.16
C HIS A 432 -11.15 24.42 4.86
N ASP A 433 -12.33 24.65 4.29
CA ASP A 433 -13.57 23.98 4.66
C ASP A 433 -13.72 22.68 3.86
N PHE A 434 -14.11 21.59 4.53
CA PHE A 434 -14.31 20.30 3.91
C PHE A 434 -15.32 19.45 4.69
N THR A 435 -15.80 18.39 4.03
CA THR A 435 -16.68 17.41 4.66
C THR A 435 -16.08 16.03 4.57
N MET A 436 -16.22 15.24 5.65
CA MET A 436 -15.89 13.82 5.64
C MET A 436 -16.66 13.08 6.74
N THR A 437 -16.73 11.75 6.61
CA THR A 437 -17.36 10.92 7.65
C THR A 437 -16.45 10.81 8.87
N PRO A 438 -17.01 10.78 10.11
CA PRO A 438 -16.24 10.53 11.33
C PRO A 438 -15.37 9.27 11.26
N ARG A 439 -15.84 8.21 10.61
CA ARG A 439 -15.08 6.97 10.39
C ARG A 439 -13.81 7.21 9.56
N LEU A 440 -13.91 7.89 8.42
CA LEU A 440 -12.74 8.22 7.58
C LEU A 440 -11.76 9.11 8.34
N TYR A 441 -12.28 10.08 9.07
CA TYR A 441 -11.54 11.01 9.89
C TYR A 441 -10.76 10.33 11.02
N LEU A 442 -11.43 9.57 11.89
CA LEU A 442 -10.82 9.01 13.10
C LEU A 442 -10.10 7.69 12.82
N LYS A 443 -10.73 6.75 12.11
CA LYS A 443 -10.18 5.39 11.89
C LYS A 443 -9.34 5.30 10.61
N GLY A 444 -9.61 6.12 9.60
CA GLY A 444 -8.79 6.22 8.39
C GLY A 444 -7.56 7.11 8.55
N GLY A 445 -7.54 8.01 9.54
CA GLY A 445 -6.46 8.99 9.73
C GLY A 445 -6.46 10.14 8.71
N HIS A 446 -7.52 10.23 7.90
CA HIS A 446 -7.67 11.33 6.94
C HIS A 446 -7.95 12.65 7.66
N TRP A 447 -7.52 13.74 7.03
CA TRP A 447 -7.81 15.11 7.43
C TRP A 447 -8.11 15.94 6.19
N CYS A 448 -7.84 17.23 6.21
CA CYS A 448 -8.10 18.14 5.09
C CYS A 448 -7.60 17.55 3.75
N PRO A 449 -8.48 17.26 2.78
CA PRO A 449 -8.10 16.64 1.53
C PRO A 449 -7.15 17.49 0.70
N THR A 450 -7.17 18.81 0.86
CA THR A 450 -6.22 19.75 0.25
C THR A 450 -4.84 19.59 0.87
N CYS A 451 -4.73 19.71 2.20
CA CYS A 451 -3.44 19.67 2.90
C CYS A 451 -2.72 18.31 2.79
N MET A 452 -3.47 17.20 2.80
CA MET A 452 -2.88 15.86 2.75
C MET A 452 -2.14 15.57 1.44
N VAL A 453 -2.60 16.11 0.32
CA VAL A 453 -2.03 15.82 -1.00
C VAL A 453 -1.02 16.86 -1.48
N HIS A 454 -1.00 18.05 -0.86
CA HIS A 454 -0.05 19.10 -1.16
C HIS A 454 1.19 19.00 -0.25
N GLN A 455 2.12 18.17 -0.64
CA GLN A 455 3.35 17.86 0.12
C GLN A 455 4.23 19.10 0.38
N THR A 456 4.11 20.15 -0.44
CA THR A 456 4.81 21.43 -0.26
C THR A 456 4.30 22.24 0.93
N SER A 457 3.09 21.95 1.44
CA SER A 457 2.49 22.63 2.61
C SER A 457 2.77 21.88 3.94
N TYR A 458 3.56 20.83 3.93
CA TYR A 458 3.77 19.98 5.12
C TYR A 458 4.50 20.72 6.24
N ASP A 459 5.47 21.59 5.94
CA ASP A 459 6.18 22.38 6.94
C ASP A 459 5.26 23.42 7.59
N GLU A 460 4.37 24.04 6.82
CA GLU A 460 3.34 24.94 7.35
C GLU A 460 2.30 24.17 8.16
N ASN A 461 1.85 23.02 7.64
CA ASN A 461 0.85 22.19 8.31
C ASN A 461 1.32 21.69 9.68
N LYS A 462 2.59 21.27 9.84
CA LYS A 462 3.11 20.77 11.12
C LYS A 462 3.06 21.81 12.23
N THR A 463 3.28 23.09 11.91
CA THR A 463 3.31 24.16 12.93
C THR A 463 1.95 24.39 13.56
N ALA A 464 0.87 24.07 12.85
CA ALA A 464 -0.50 24.28 13.28
C ALA A 464 -1.27 22.97 13.58
N ASN A 465 -0.66 21.82 13.32
CA ASN A 465 -1.31 20.51 13.44
C ASN A 465 -0.45 19.55 14.29
N PRO A 466 -0.63 19.48 15.61
CA PRO A 466 0.11 18.60 16.50
C PRO A 466 0.02 17.12 16.12
N PHE A 467 -1.10 16.66 15.59
CA PHE A 467 -1.27 15.28 15.11
C PHE A 467 -0.31 14.99 13.95
N PHE A 468 -0.20 15.89 12.96
CA PHE A 468 0.71 15.72 11.84
C PHE A 468 2.18 15.94 12.25
N ALA A 469 2.46 16.83 13.18
CA ALA A 469 3.80 17.14 13.66
C ALA A 469 4.53 15.90 14.22
N GLN A 470 3.80 14.93 14.78
CA GLN A 470 4.40 13.68 15.30
C GLN A 470 5.12 12.87 14.24
N VAL A 471 4.71 12.96 12.95
CA VAL A 471 5.26 12.20 11.82
C VAL A 471 6.09 13.05 10.86
N TRP A 472 6.16 14.34 11.11
CA TRP A 472 6.98 15.29 10.35
C TRP A 472 7.86 16.09 11.31
N PRO A 473 8.81 15.43 12.03
CA PRO A 473 9.72 16.10 12.94
C PRO A 473 10.60 17.09 12.18
N ASP A 474 11.16 18.06 12.92
CA ASP A 474 12.22 18.90 12.39
C ASP A 474 13.36 18.00 11.93
N MET A 475 13.76 18.19 10.69
CA MET A 475 14.80 17.37 10.09
C MET A 475 16.10 18.15 10.23
N ASP A 476 16.74 18.02 11.40
CA ASP A 476 18.10 18.47 11.65
C ASP A 476 19.13 17.51 11.02
#